data_cebadaecc07e8f776d6d940cdccf14c5
#
_entry.id   cebadaecc07e8f776d6d940cdccf14c5
#
_cell.length_a   1.000
_cell.length_b   1.000
_cell.length_c   1.000
_cell.angle_alpha   90.00
_cell.angle_beta   90.00
_cell.angle_gamma   90.00
#
_symmetry.space_group_name_H-M   'P 1'
#
loop_
_entity.id
_entity.type
_entity.pdbx_description
1 polymer ?
#
loop_
_entity_poly.entity_id
_entity_poly.type
_entity_poly.pdbx_seq_one_letter_code
_entity_poly.pdbx_strand_id
1 'polypeptide(L)'
;MKIVRGLLLFIVGLVSTTRAAEMLSVAVDHEKGTYTMTSEVWFDASVEQVYEVFRYWDYSTKFSSAIIESRDIEPDAQGRPQFYVRNRGCVLFFCTSFERRGYVESELNKVIHAFANPETSDFHLSNESWKFLAHDGGTVVTYDLEMRPKFWIPPGIGPYLIKRKLRNNGGQAIDRIEVIAQGVSQ
;
A
#
# COMPACT_ATOMS: atom_id res chain seq x y z
N MET A 1 52.51 8.91 -48.34
CA MET A 1 51.07 8.60 -48.33
C MET A 1 50.78 7.91 -46.99
N LYS A 2 50.33 8.64 -45.97
CA LYS A 2 50.10 8.10 -44.61
C LYS A 2 48.59 7.88 -44.42
N ILE A 3 48.16 6.60 -44.29
CA ILE A 3 46.78 6.22 -44.06
C ILE A 3 46.55 6.26 -42.56
N VAL A 4 45.75 7.23 -42.09
CA VAL A 4 45.29 7.30 -40.69
C VAL A 4 44.06 6.40 -40.57
N ARG A 5 44.18 5.27 -39.88
CA ARG A 5 43.03 4.42 -39.51
C ARG A 5 42.33 5.04 -38.29
N GLY A 6 41.19 5.65 -38.55
CA GLY A 6 40.32 6.12 -37.46
C GLY A 6 39.64 4.91 -36.78
N LEU A 7 39.88 4.72 -35.51
CA LEU A 7 39.22 3.74 -34.62
C LEU A 7 37.89 4.33 -34.15
N LEU A 8 36.76 3.90 -34.73
CA LEU A 8 35.41 4.25 -34.25
C LEU A 8 35.13 3.45 -32.97
N LEU A 9 35.19 4.10 -31.82
CA LEU A 9 34.69 3.55 -30.55
C LEU A 9 33.15 3.60 -30.56
N PHE A 10 32.53 2.44 -30.69
CA PHE A 10 31.09 2.28 -30.47
C PHE A 10 30.83 2.26 -28.94
N ILE A 11 30.37 3.38 -28.37
CA ILE A 11 29.86 3.41 -27.00
C ILE A 11 28.44 2.83 -27.07
N VAL A 12 28.30 1.55 -26.69
CA VAL A 12 26.99 0.93 -26.43
C VAL A 12 26.49 1.49 -25.09
N GLY A 13 25.68 2.53 -25.15
CA GLY A 13 24.96 3.03 -23.97
C GLY A 13 23.99 1.95 -23.48
N LEU A 14 24.21 1.42 -22.28
CA LEU A 14 23.23 0.64 -21.55
C LEU A 14 22.02 1.54 -21.26
N VAL A 15 20.98 1.43 -22.04
CA VAL A 15 19.69 2.04 -21.72
C VAL A 15 19.08 1.19 -20.61
N SER A 16 19.23 1.61 -19.36
CA SER A 16 18.46 1.06 -18.24
C SER A 16 16.99 1.44 -18.48
N THR A 17 16.18 0.50 -18.89
CA THR A 17 14.73 0.68 -18.92
C THR A 17 14.22 0.67 -17.47
N THR A 18 13.95 1.83 -16.91
CA THR A 18 13.19 1.92 -15.67
C THR A 18 11.77 1.41 -15.94
N ARG A 19 11.40 0.32 -15.29
CA ARG A 19 10.05 -0.23 -15.33
C ARG A 19 9.25 0.47 -14.23
N ALA A 20 8.07 0.97 -14.55
CA ALA A 20 7.17 1.56 -13.56
C ALA A 20 6.46 0.48 -12.76
N ALA A 21 6.03 0.81 -11.54
CA ALA A 21 5.24 -0.08 -10.70
C ALA A 21 4.00 -0.59 -11.45
N GLU A 22 3.67 -1.86 -11.28
CA GLU A 22 2.60 -2.54 -12.03
C GLU A 22 1.63 -3.26 -11.09
N MET A 23 0.33 -2.96 -11.24
CA MET A 23 -0.73 -3.72 -10.59
C MET A 23 -0.92 -5.05 -11.33
N LEU A 24 -0.48 -6.15 -10.73
CA LEU A 24 -0.57 -7.50 -11.33
C LEU A 24 -1.98 -8.07 -11.19
N SER A 25 -2.60 -7.88 -10.01
CA SER A 25 -3.96 -8.37 -9.76
C SER A 25 -4.68 -7.53 -8.72
N VAL A 26 -6.02 -7.51 -8.77
CA VAL A 26 -6.89 -6.98 -7.71
C VAL A 26 -8.23 -7.69 -7.71
N ALA A 27 -8.57 -8.30 -6.59
CA ALA A 27 -9.87 -8.89 -6.32
C ALA A 27 -10.51 -8.21 -5.12
N VAL A 28 -11.80 -7.88 -5.20
CA VAL A 28 -12.57 -7.29 -4.10
C VAL A 28 -13.89 -8.02 -4.00
N ASP A 29 -14.22 -8.51 -2.80
CA ASP A 29 -15.48 -9.16 -2.52
C ASP A 29 -16.24 -8.54 -1.34
N HIS A 30 -17.51 -8.92 -1.19
CA HIS A 30 -18.35 -8.46 -0.10
C HIS A 30 -19.36 -9.55 0.26
N GLU A 31 -19.31 -10.00 1.50
CA GLU A 31 -20.26 -10.96 2.05
C GLU A 31 -20.66 -10.56 3.47
N LYS A 32 -21.96 -10.54 3.76
CA LYS A 32 -22.53 -10.30 5.11
C LYS A 32 -21.95 -9.07 5.84
N GLY A 33 -21.71 -7.98 5.10
CA GLY A 33 -21.16 -6.72 5.64
C GLY A 33 -19.65 -6.69 5.79
N THR A 34 -18.94 -7.76 5.47
CA THR A 34 -17.49 -7.84 5.43
C THR A 34 -17.00 -7.62 3.99
N TYR A 35 -16.03 -6.76 3.83
CA TYR A 35 -15.32 -6.51 2.58
C TYR A 35 -13.96 -7.16 2.66
N THR A 36 -13.58 -7.87 1.62
CA THR A 36 -12.24 -8.42 1.45
C THR A 36 -11.62 -7.85 0.18
N MET A 37 -10.32 -7.63 0.22
CA MET A 37 -9.54 -7.26 -0.97
C MET A 37 -8.22 -8.00 -0.92
N THR A 38 -7.83 -8.57 -2.07
CA THR A 38 -6.48 -9.08 -2.30
C THR A 38 -5.94 -8.39 -3.55
N SER A 39 -4.72 -7.89 -3.48
CA SER A 39 -4.04 -7.34 -4.64
C SER A 39 -2.55 -7.70 -4.64
N GLU A 40 -1.99 -7.78 -5.84
CA GLU A 40 -0.57 -7.97 -6.05
C GLU A 40 -0.02 -6.83 -6.89
N VAL A 41 1.09 -6.25 -6.45
CA VAL A 41 1.76 -5.12 -7.11
C VAL A 41 3.24 -5.43 -7.20
N TRP A 42 3.80 -5.25 -8.39
CA TRP A 42 5.24 -5.27 -8.59
C TRP A 42 5.80 -3.84 -8.52
N PHE A 43 6.93 -3.66 -7.84
CA PHE A 43 7.66 -2.40 -7.68
C PHE A 43 9.09 -2.56 -8.20
N ASP A 44 9.60 -1.56 -8.93
CA ASP A 44 11.01 -1.46 -9.34
C ASP A 44 11.86 -0.92 -8.18
N ALA A 45 11.90 -1.66 -7.09
CA ALA A 45 12.66 -1.34 -5.89
C ALA A 45 12.95 -2.63 -5.09
N SER A 46 14.01 -2.62 -4.28
CA SER A 46 14.35 -3.78 -3.45
C SER A 46 13.31 -4.02 -2.35
N VAL A 47 13.28 -5.26 -1.83
CA VAL A 47 12.38 -5.62 -0.72
C VAL A 47 12.56 -4.70 0.48
N GLU A 48 13.80 -4.36 0.80
CA GLU A 48 14.15 -3.48 1.92
C GLU A 48 13.55 -2.07 1.72
N GLN A 49 13.72 -1.52 0.52
CA GLN A 49 13.19 -0.19 0.18
C GLN A 49 11.66 -0.14 0.27
N VAL A 50 10.98 -1.12 -0.34
CA VAL A 50 9.53 -1.19 -0.34
C VAL A 50 9.00 -1.44 1.08
N TYR A 51 9.62 -2.38 1.82
CA TYR A 51 9.24 -2.68 3.20
C TYR A 51 9.32 -1.45 4.11
N GLU A 52 10.38 -0.65 4.01
CA GLU A 52 10.54 0.58 4.82
C GLU A 52 9.43 1.61 4.55
N VAL A 53 8.90 1.70 3.32
CA VAL A 53 7.76 2.59 3.03
C VAL A 53 6.49 2.14 3.75
N PHE A 54 6.23 0.84 3.84
CA PHE A 54 5.04 0.30 4.51
C PHE A 54 5.20 0.22 6.03
N ARG A 55 6.42 0.12 6.53
CA ARG A 55 6.71 0.00 7.96
C ARG A 55 6.38 1.27 8.73
N TYR A 56 6.57 2.46 8.14
CA TYR A 56 6.32 3.74 8.80
C TYR A 56 4.95 4.29 8.41
N TRP A 57 4.05 4.35 9.37
CA TRP A 57 2.68 4.82 9.15
C TRP A 57 2.60 6.28 8.71
N ASP A 58 3.58 7.11 9.07
CA ASP A 58 3.68 8.51 8.63
C ASP A 58 3.76 8.67 7.09
N TYR A 59 4.26 7.66 6.37
CA TYR A 59 4.28 7.68 4.90
C TYR A 59 2.92 7.48 4.27
N SER A 60 1.96 6.90 4.98
CA SER A 60 0.65 6.52 4.42
C SER A 60 -0.12 7.71 3.85
N THR A 61 0.02 8.90 4.44
CA THR A 61 -0.59 10.15 3.93
C THR A 61 0.02 10.61 2.61
N LYS A 62 1.24 10.19 2.29
CA LYS A 62 1.95 10.59 1.07
C LYS A 62 1.48 9.82 -0.15
N PHE A 63 1.08 8.56 0.00
CA PHE A 63 0.64 7.75 -1.14
C PHE A 63 -0.87 7.59 -1.26
N SER A 64 -1.67 7.85 -0.22
CA SER A 64 -3.13 7.75 -0.31
C SER A 64 -3.83 9.04 0.08
N SER A 65 -4.54 9.65 -0.85
CA SER A 65 -5.38 10.84 -0.57
C SER A 65 -6.62 10.55 0.29
N ALA A 66 -6.95 9.28 0.49
CA ALA A 66 -8.00 8.86 1.40
C ALA A 66 -7.55 8.87 2.87
N ILE A 67 -6.24 8.88 3.12
CA ILE A 67 -5.65 8.95 4.46
C ILE A 67 -5.34 10.41 4.75
N ILE A 68 -6.03 10.98 5.74
CA ILE A 68 -5.87 12.39 6.14
C ILE A 68 -4.96 12.58 7.34
N GLU A 69 -4.76 11.52 8.11
CA GLU A 69 -3.82 11.47 9.22
C GLU A 69 -3.34 10.03 9.41
N SER A 70 -2.05 9.84 9.63
CA SER A 70 -1.45 8.54 9.93
C SER A 70 -0.18 8.75 10.73
N ARG A 71 0.03 7.94 11.76
CA ARG A 71 1.22 7.98 12.61
C ARG A 71 1.41 6.71 13.42
N ASP A 72 2.64 6.48 13.81
CA ASP A 72 2.95 5.57 14.91
C ASP A 72 2.52 6.20 16.24
N ILE A 73 2.03 5.38 17.16
CA ILE A 73 1.67 5.80 18.52
C ILE A 73 2.40 4.91 19.53
N GLU A 74 2.36 5.31 20.83
CA GLU A 74 3.03 4.58 21.91
C GLU A 74 2.65 3.09 21.87
N PRO A 75 3.62 2.18 22.07
CA PRO A 75 3.37 0.75 22.16
C PRO A 75 2.32 0.41 23.23
N ASP A 76 1.62 -0.71 23.03
CA ASP A 76 0.65 -1.19 24.01
C ASP A 76 1.34 -1.78 25.27
N ALA A 77 0.53 -2.22 26.24
CA ALA A 77 1.02 -2.80 27.47
C ALA A 77 1.84 -4.09 27.28
N GLN A 78 1.75 -4.72 26.13
CA GLN A 78 2.53 -5.89 25.70
C GLN A 78 3.81 -5.50 24.94
N GLY A 79 4.05 -4.19 24.72
CA GLY A 79 5.20 -3.66 23.97
C GLY A 79 5.03 -3.78 22.44
N ARG A 80 3.82 -4.06 21.93
CA ARG A 80 3.58 -4.15 20.49
C ARG A 80 3.49 -2.75 19.89
N PRO A 81 4.18 -2.48 18.75
CA PRO A 81 4.01 -1.23 18.01
C PRO A 81 2.55 -0.99 17.67
N GLN A 82 2.11 0.25 17.81
CA GLN A 82 0.74 0.64 17.52
C GLN A 82 0.68 1.71 16.43
N PHE A 83 -0.45 1.75 15.74
CA PHE A 83 -0.74 2.72 14.71
C PHE A 83 -2.05 3.47 14.96
N TYR A 84 -2.12 4.67 14.41
CA TYR A 84 -3.34 5.44 14.25
C TYR A 84 -3.46 5.90 12.81
N VAL A 85 -4.64 5.67 12.20
CA VAL A 85 -4.95 6.13 10.84
C VAL A 85 -6.35 6.70 10.82
N ARG A 86 -6.48 7.90 10.28
CA ARG A 86 -7.76 8.54 9.99
C ARG A 86 -7.95 8.69 8.49
N ASN A 87 -9.00 8.06 8.01
CA ASN A 87 -9.38 8.09 6.61
C ASN A 87 -10.57 9.03 6.39
N ARG A 88 -10.68 9.54 5.17
CA ARG A 88 -11.88 10.20 4.68
C ARG A 88 -12.42 9.45 3.48
N GLY A 89 -13.66 8.99 3.57
CA GLY A 89 -14.36 8.31 2.49
C GLY A 89 -15.59 9.08 2.06
N CYS A 90 -15.84 9.17 0.76
CA CYS A 90 -17.08 9.72 0.20
C CYS A 90 -17.76 8.65 -0.63
N VAL A 91 -19.08 8.49 -0.41
CA VAL A 91 -19.97 7.67 -1.22
C VAL A 91 -21.05 8.61 -1.75
N LEU A 92 -21.00 8.88 -3.06
CA LEU A 92 -21.79 9.95 -3.70
C LEU A 92 -21.47 11.31 -3.05
N PHE A 93 -22.48 11.96 -2.45
CA PHE A 93 -22.34 13.25 -1.75
C PHE A 93 -22.18 13.10 -0.22
N PHE A 94 -22.22 11.87 0.31
CA PHE A 94 -21.97 11.60 1.72
C PHE A 94 -20.49 11.35 1.95
N CYS A 95 -19.83 12.26 2.66
CA CYS A 95 -18.45 12.08 3.11
C CYS A 95 -18.43 11.84 4.62
N THR A 96 -17.65 10.86 5.06
CA THR A 96 -17.40 10.61 6.48
C THR A 96 -15.93 10.39 6.71
N SER A 97 -15.47 10.72 7.90
CA SER A 97 -14.14 10.31 8.38
C SER A 97 -14.32 9.13 9.32
N PHE A 98 -13.38 8.22 9.28
CA PHE A 98 -13.36 7.05 10.15
C PHE A 98 -11.92 6.75 10.59
N GLU A 99 -11.79 6.22 11.79
CA GLU A 99 -10.52 6.00 12.46
C GLU A 99 -10.24 4.51 12.66
N ARG A 100 -8.96 4.18 12.58
CA ARG A 100 -8.42 2.87 12.95
C ARG A 100 -7.27 3.07 13.90
N ARG A 101 -7.31 2.34 15.00
CA ARG A 101 -6.21 2.22 15.97
C ARG A 101 -5.99 0.75 16.25
N GLY A 102 -4.76 0.38 16.41
CA GLY A 102 -4.45 -1.02 16.66
C GLY A 102 -2.96 -1.27 16.75
N TYR A 103 -2.57 -2.52 16.66
CA TYR A 103 -1.19 -2.93 16.76
C TYR A 103 -0.68 -3.56 15.47
N VAL A 104 0.64 -3.61 15.35
CA VAL A 104 1.36 -4.16 14.19
C VAL A 104 2.21 -5.34 14.65
N GLU A 105 2.19 -6.40 13.86
CA GLU A 105 3.12 -7.51 13.96
C GLU A 105 3.90 -7.59 12.64
N SER A 106 5.21 -7.78 12.69
CA SER A 106 6.01 -7.80 11.47
C SER A 106 7.21 -8.73 11.59
N GLU A 107 7.57 -9.30 10.44
CA GLU A 107 8.84 -9.96 10.23
C GLU A 107 9.63 -9.16 9.18
N LEU A 108 10.85 -8.74 9.55
CA LEU A 108 11.66 -7.82 8.73
C LEU A 108 11.79 -8.32 7.29
N ASN A 109 11.49 -7.44 6.35
CA ASN A 109 11.55 -7.67 4.90
C ASN A 109 10.69 -8.83 4.38
N LYS A 110 9.72 -9.31 5.17
CA LYS A 110 8.85 -10.42 4.77
C LYS A 110 7.37 -10.10 4.85
N VAL A 111 6.92 -9.63 6.01
CA VAL A 111 5.49 -9.41 6.23
C VAL A 111 5.24 -8.33 7.27
N ILE A 112 4.16 -7.57 7.06
CA ILE A 112 3.58 -6.66 8.04
C ILE A 112 2.11 -7.04 8.17
N HIS A 113 1.63 -7.20 9.40
CA HIS A 113 0.22 -7.37 9.75
C HIS A 113 -0.23 -6.21 10.61
N ALA A 114 -1.38 -5.62 10.29
CA ALA A 114 -2.00 -4.58 11.10
C ALA A 114 -3.40 -5.02 11.53
N PHE A 115 -3.65 -4.98 12.83
CA PHE A 115 -4.89 -5.40 13.47
C PHE A 115 -5.52 -4.22 14.16
N ALA A 116 -6.65 -3.74 13.66
CA ALA A 116 -7.37 -2.67 14.32
C ALA A 116 -8.11 -3.20 15.57
N ASN A 117 -8.01 -2.46 16.68
CA ASN A 117 -8.77 -2.75 17.87
C ASN A 117 -10.24 -2.28 17.69
N PRO A 118 -11.23 -3.18 17.72
CA PRO A 118 -12.63 -2.81 17.53
C PRO A 118 -13.12 -1.80 18.59
N GLU A 119 -12.58 -1.78 19.79
CA GLU A 119 -13.05 -0.87 20.83
C GLU A 119 -12.69 0.59 20.57
N THR A 120 -11.59 0.83 19.86
CA THR A 120 -11.05 2.18 19.59
C THR A 120 -11.07 2.55 18.10
N SER A 121 -11.75 1.77 17.27
CA SER A 121 -11.85 1.97 15.83
C SER A 121 -13.31 2.00 15.37
N ASP A 122 -13.56 2.61 14.22
CA ASP A 122 -14.87 2.65 13.55
C ASP A 122 -15.19 1.38 12.76
N PHE A 123 -14.53 0.28 13.11
CA PHE A 123 -14.68 -1.02 12.49
C PHE A 123 -14.93 -2.11 13.54
N HIS A 124 -15.83 -3.05 13.23
CA HIS A 124 -15.95 -4.32 13.97
C HIS A 124 -14.77 -5.23 13.68
N LEU A 125 -14.18 -5.10 12.48
CA LEU A 125 -13.04 -5.85 12.00
C LEU A 125 -12.30 -4.98 11.00
N SER A 126 -10.98 -4.87 11.11
CA SER A 126 -10.11 -4.30 10.08
C SER A 126 -8.71 -4.86 10.25
N ASN A 127 -8.40 -5.86 9.45
CA ASN A 127 -7.11 -6.52 9.40
C ASN A 127 -6.48 -6.29 8.03
N GLU A 128 -5.20 -5.99 8.03
CA GLU A 128 -4.41 -5.78 6.81
C GLU A 128 -3.14 -6.62 6.88
N SER A 129 -2.69 -7.09 5.74
CA SER A 129 -1.43 -7.84 5.61
C SER A 129 -0.71 -7.43 4.33
N TRP A 130 0.58 -7.16 4.43
CA TRP A 130 1.47 -6.94 3.31
C TRP A 130 2.58 -7.97 3.35
N LYS A 131 2.72 -8.77 2.29
CA LYS A 131 3.79 -9.76 2.13
C LYS A 131 4.73 -9.29 1.02
N PHE A 132 6.02 -9.34 1.27
CA PHE A 132 7.06 -8.84 0.38
C PHE A 132 7.88 -10.00 -0.17
N LEU A 133 8.01 -10.08 -1.49
CA LEU A 133 8.76 -11.13 -2.18
C LEU A 133 9.63 -10.51 -3.28
N ALA A 134 10.93 -10.80 -3.25
CA ALA A 134 11.82 -10.43 -4.35
C ALA A 134 11.43 -11.20 -5.61
N HIS A 135 11.22 -10.49 -6.72
CA HIS A 135 10.80 -11.05 -7.99
C HIS A 135 11.25 -10.17 -9.18
N ASP A 136 11.89 -10.77 -10.16
CA ASP A 136 12.33 -10.13 -11.42
C ASP A 136 13.07 -8.80 -11.23
N GLY A 137 14.03 -8.77 -10.29
CA GLY A 137 14.85 -7.59 -10.00
C GLY A 137 14.16 -6.50 -9.18
N GLY A 138 12.90 -6.68 -8.83
CA GLY A 138 12.10 -5.81 -7.98
C GLY A 138 11.43 -6.57 -6.84
N THR A 139 10.29 -6.05 -6.38
CA THR A 139 9.51 -6.59 -5.27
C THR A 139 8.06 -6.76 -5.64
N VAL A 140 7.51 -7.95 -5.46
CA VAL A 140 6.06 -8.18 -5.45
C VAL A 140 5.54 -8.02 -4.03
N VAL A 141 4.56 -7.15 -3.87
CA VAL A 141 3.80 -6.99 -2.62
C VAL A 141 2.41 -7.58 -2.80
N THR A 142 2.08 -8.59 -2.00
CA THR A 142 0.71 -9.09 -1.86
C THR A 142 0.06 -8.37 -0.69
N TYR A 143 -1.04 -7.67 -0.96
CA TYR A 143 -1.83 -6.97 0.05
C TYR A 143 -3.17 -7.65 0.23
N ASP A 144 -3.48 -8.03 1.47
CA ASP A 144 -4.77 -8.56 1.88
C ASP A 144 -5.42 -7.61 2.88
N LEU A 145 -6.70 -7.31 2.65
CA LEU A 145 -7.54 -6.51 3.54
C LEU A 145 -8.81 -7.28 3.85
N GLU A 146 -9.19 -7.31 5.13
CA GLU A 146 -10.50 -7.72 5.59
C GLU A 146 -11.07 -6.63 6.51
N MET A 147 -12.27 -6.08 6.17
CA MET A 147 -12.87 -5.03 6.98
C MET A 147 -14.38 -5.16 7.10
N ARG A 148 -14.92 -4.85 8.29
CA ARG A 148 -16.34 -4.73 8.57
C ARG A 148 -16.62 -3.43 9.31
N PRO A 149 -17.12 -2.39 8.60
CA PRO A 149 -17.41 -1.08 9.18
C PRO A 149 -18.50 -1.12 10.25
N LYS A 150 -18.41 -0.22 11.24
CA LYS A 150 -19.48 0.07 12.21
C LYS A 150 -20.44 1.14 11.72
N PHE A 151 -19.98 1.99 10.80
CA PHE A 151 -20.80 3.06 10.25
C PHE A 151 -21.79 2.53 9.20
N TRP A 152 -22.91 3.25 9.08
CA TRP A 152 -23.95 2.89 8.13
C TRP A 152 -23.48 3.03 6.68
N ILE A 153 -23.75 2.01 5.89
CA ILE A 153 -23.51 1.99 4.45
C ILE A 153 -24.86 1.82 3.76
N PRO A 154 -25.22 2.71 2.80
CA PRO A 154 -26.49 2.61 2.10
C PRO A 154 -26.65 1.22 1.46
N PRO A 155 -27.73 0.49 1.76
CA PRO A 155 -27.97 -0.82 1.17
C PRO A 155 -28.13 -0.74 -0.35
N GLY A 156 -27.79 -1.80 -1.05
CA GLY A 156 -27.86 -1.91 -2.52
C GLY A 156 -26.67 -1.28 -3.24
N ILE A 157 -26.56 0.05 -3.24
CA ILE A 157 -25.50 0.75 -3.99
C ILE A 157 -24.20 0.90 -3.21
N GLY A 158 -24.26 0.99 -1.87
CA GLY A 158 -23.10 1.21 -1.01
C GLY A 158 -22.01 0.16 -1.20
N PRO A 159 -22.31 -1.14 -1.10
CA PRO A 159 -21.33 -2.20 -1.33
C PRO A 159 -20.67 -2.12 -2.71
N TYR A 160 -21.44 -1.83 -3.75
CA TYR A 160 -20.89 -1.66 -5.11
C TYR A 160 -19.89 -0.49 -5.19
N LEU A 161 -20.25 0.67 -4.60
CA LEU A 161 -19.39 1.85 -4.62
C LEU A 161 -18.12 1.66 -3.81
N ILE A 162 -18.18 0.97 -2.66
CA ILE A 162 -17.02 0.64 -1.85
C ILE A 162 -16.10 -0.32 -2.62
N LYS A 163 -16.62 -1.39 -3.19
CA LYS A 163 -15.84 -2.31 -4.02
C LYS A 163 -15.15 -1.58 -5.18
N ARG A 164 -15.88 -0.71 -5.87
CA ARG A 164 -15.32 0.11 -6.96
C ARG A 164 -14.20 1.02 -6.45
N LYS A 165 -14.38 1.66 -5.29
CA LYS A 165 -13.39 2.57 -4.72
C LYS A 165 -12.13 1.85 -4.26
N LEU A 166 -12.25 0.72 -3.59
CA LEU A 166 -11.12 -0.12 -3.20
C LEU A 166 -10.29 -0.55 -4.43
N ARG A 167 -10.97 -0.97 -5.50
CA ARG A 167 -10.31 -1.36 -6.74
C ARG A 167 -9.60 -0.21 -7.45
N ASN A 168 -10.20 0.99 -7.48
CA ASN A 168 -9.69 2.12 -8.28
C ASN A 168 -8.62 2.95 -7.56
N ASN A 169 -8.59 2.95 -6.22
CA ASN A 169 -7.63 3.77 -5.47
C ASN A 169 -6.19 3.22 -5.52
N GLY A 170 -6.01 1.97 -5.94
CA GLY A 170 -4.69 1.33 -6.00
C GLY A 170 -3.70 2.02 -6.95
N GLY A 171 -4.14 2.38 -8.16
CA GLY A 171 -3.23 2.84 -9.21
C GLY A 171 -2.39 4.07 -8.83
N GLN A 172 -3.01 5.13 -8.34
CA GLN A 172 -2.27 6.34 -7.95
C GLN A 172 -1.39 6.14 -6.70
N ALA A 173 -1.76 5.20 -5.83
CA ALA A 173 -0.99 4.92 -4.62
C ALA A 173 0.31 4.18 -4.96
N ILE A 174 0.27 3.21 -5.87
CA ILE A 174 1.44 2.41 -6.23
C ILE A 174 2.56 3.26 -6.85
N ASP A 175 2.23 4.19 -7.75
CA ASP A 175 3.22 5.10 -8.35
C ASP A 175 3.94 5.93 -7.28
N ARG A 176 3.19 6.41 -6.29
CA ARG A 176 3.76 7.22 -5.19
C ARG A 176 4.60 6.38 -4.23
N ILE A 177 4.16 5.16 -3.93
CA ILE A 177 4.92 4.21 -3.11
C ILE A 177 6.28 3.93 -3.77
N GLU A 178 6.29 3.67 -5.07
CA GLU A 178 7.53 3.41 -5.82
C GLU A 178 8.50 4.58 -5.75
N VAL A 179 8.00 5.81 -6.01
CA VAL A 179 8.84 7.03 -5.92
C VAL A 179 9.44 7.18 -4.52
N ILE A 180 8.68 6.92 -3.46
CA ILE A 180 9.17 6.99 -2.08
C ILE A 180 10.20 5.88 -1.83
N ALA A 181 9.93 4.64 -2.27
CA ALA A 181 10.84 3.51 -2.09
C ALA A 181 12.18 3.75 -2.78
N GLN A 182 12.17 4.27 -4.00
CA GLN A 182 13.39 4.64 -4.73
C GLN A 182 14.13 5.81 -4.09
N GLY A 183 13.43 6.75 -3.44
CA GLY A 183 14.00 7.90 -2.73
C GLY A 183 14.58 7.56 -1.34
N VAL A 184 14.21 6.45 -0.74
CA VAL A 184 14.76 5.99 0.56
C VAL A 184 16.25 5.63 0.48
N SER A 185 16.80 5.45 -0.75
CA SER A 185 18.20 5.09 -0.99
C SER A 185 19.16 6.29 -1.09
N GLN A 186 18.68 7.52 -0.92
CA GLN A 186 19.47 8.75 -0.96
C GLN A 186 19.52 9.38 0.43
#